data_26401e21ff36e3b4080757ce06eee872
#
_entry.id   26401e21ff36e3b4080757ce06eee872
#
_cell.length_a   1.000
_cell.length_b   1.000
_cell.length_c   1.000
_cell.angle_alpha   90.00
_cell.angle_beta   90.00
_cell.angle_gamma   90.00
#
_symmetry.space_group_name_H-M   'P 1'
#
loop_
_entity.id
_entity.type
_entity.pdbx_description
1 polymer ?
#
loop_
_entity_poly.entity_id
_entity_poly.type
_entity_poly.pdbx_seq_one_letter_code
_entity_poly.pdbx_strand_id
1 'polypeptide(L)'
;MVTLSFDNGPEPEVTPHVLDTLATHSVKASFFVMGRKAATAEGRALAMRASAEGHWIGNHTYSHALPLGELDRAAALSEFDRAEDSLAWLEQKPRLFRPYGRQGRLGKHLLHPAVVERLVAGGFSAVLWNCVPGDWRDPEGWVTTALRQCRSRVWSLVVLHDQPGGAMKHLDRFLTELKDAGMPIVQEFPGDCVPICEGRITGGIEQWVSVRRD
;
A
#
# COMPACT_ATOMS: atom_id res chain seq x y z
N MET A 1 -7.48 -4.51 16.12
CA MET A 1 -7.28 -3.23 15.41
C MET A 1 -7.22 -3.47 13.91
N VAL A 2 -7.58 -2.48 13.12
CA VAL A 2 -7.54 -2.56 11.66
C VAL A 2 -6.84 -1.32 11.10
N THR A 3 -5.87 -1.51 10.22
CA THR A 3 -5.25 -0.47 9.41
C THR A 3 -5.69 -0.68 7.97
N LEU A 4 -6.11 0.39 7.30
CA LEU A 4 -6.54 0.34 5.90
C LEU A 4 -5.46 0.87 4.99
N SER A 5 -5.21 0.16 3.89
CA SER A 5 -4.35 0.64 2.84
C SER A 5 -4.94 0.34 1.46
N PHE A 6 -4.67 1.24 0.52
CA PHE A 6 -5.12 1.15 -0.86
C PHE A 6 -3.89 1.14 -1.78
N ASP A 7 -3.81 0.15 -2.64
CA ASP A 7 -2.74 -0.04 -3.59
C ASP A 7 -3.23 0.25 -5.02
N ASN A 8 -2.31 0.51 -5.94
CA ASN A 8 -2.51 0.65 -7.38
C ASN A 8 -3.14 1.96 -7.88
N GLY A 9 -3.66 2.80 -7.01
CA GLY A 9 -4.13 4.15 -7.37
C GLY A 9 -2.99 5.13 -7.73
N PRO A 10 -3.30 6.41 -7.90
CA PRO A 10 -4.65 6.99 -7.95
C PRO A 10 -5.39 6.64 -9.24
N GLU A 11 -6.70 6.48 -9.14
CA GLU A 11 -7.57 6.22 -10.28
C GLU A 11 -8.71 7.24 -10.32
N PRO A 12 -8.83 8.05 -11.38
CA PRO A 12 -9.80 9.15 -11.45
C PRO A 12 -11.25 8.74 -11.23
N GLU A 13 -11.62 7.54 -11.69
CA GLU A 13 -12.98 7.03 -11.57
C GLU A 13 -13.29 6.42 -10.19
N VAL A 14 -12.27 6.13 -9.36
CA VAL A 14 -12.45 5.35 -8.13
C VAL A 14 -11.91 6.08 -6.90
N THR A 15 -10.71 6.64 -6.96
CA THR A 15 -10.06 7.28 -5.82
C THR A 15 -10.89 8.39 -5.18
N PRO A 16 -11.62 9.26 -5.93
CA PRO A 16 -12.51 10.27 -5.32
C PRO A 16 -13.57 9.65 -4.42
N HIS A 17 -14.25 8.60 -4.89
CA HIS A 17 -15.26 7.90 -4.11
C HIS A 17 -14.68 7.26 -2.84
N VAL A 18 -13.48 6.69 -2.92
CA VAL A 18 -12.79 6.13 -1.75
C VAL A 18 -12.51 7.22 -0.72
N LEU A 19 -11.96 8.37 -1.13
CA LEU A 19 -11.67 9.50 -0.24
C LEU A 19 -12.95 10.05 0.42
N ASP A 20 -14.02 10.26 -0.36
CA ASP A 20 -15.31 10.74 0.15
C ASP A 20 -15.90 9.77 1.20
N THR A 21 -15.81 8.46 0.94
CA THR A 21 -16.27 7.42 1.86
C THR A 21 -15.44 7.42 3.15
N LEU A 22 -14.12 7.50 3.06
CA LEU A 22 -13.24 7.58 4.24
C LEU A 22 -13.53 8.84 5.06
N ALA A 23 -13.75 9.98 4.41
CA ALA A 23 -14.11 11.24 5.07
C ALA A 23 -15.45 11.12 5.83
N THR A 24 -16.48 10.52 5.21
CA THR A 24 -17.78 10.27 5.84
C THR A 24 -17.66 9.46 7.13
N HIS A 25 -16.74 8.49 7.13
CA HIS A 25 -16.49 7.66 8.30
C HIS A 25 -15.45 8.24 9.28
N SER A 26 -14.84 9.40 8.97
CA SER A 26 -13.74 10.01 9.74
C SER A 26 -12.54 9.04 9.89
N VAL A 27 -12.23 8.28 8.86
CA VAL A 27 -11.14 7.28 8.82
C VAL A 27 -9.98 7.81 8.01
N LYS A 28 -8.76 7.60 8.52
CA LYS A 28 -7.53 7.83 7.75
C LYS A 28 -6.94 6.50 7.31
N ALA A 29 -6.34 6.49 6.12
CA ALA A 29 -5.74 5.32 5.49
C ALA A 29 -4.38 5.66 4.86
N SER A 30 -3.70 4.65 4.32
CA SER A 30 -2.48 4.83 3.55
C SER A 30 -2.71 4.43 2.11
N PHE A 31 -2.25 5.25 1.16
CA PHE A 31 -2.35 4.99 -0.28
C PHE A 31 -0.95 4.73 -0.84
N PHE A 32 -0.71 3.52 -1.32
CA PHE A 32 0.52 3.16 -2.00
C PHE A 32 0.29 3.31 -3.51
N VAL A 33 0.80 4.41 -4.04
CA VAL A 33 0.46 4.87 -5.38
C VAL A 33 1.50 4.43 -6.41
N MET A 34 1.02 4.06 -7.60
CA MET A 34 1.89 3.77 -8.74
C MET A 34 2.46 5.06 -9.31
N GLY A 35 3.79 5.13 -9.44
CA GLY A 35 4.48 6.32 -9.94
C GLY A 35 3.96 6.79 -11.30
N ARG A 36 3.70 5.87 -12.24
CA ARG A 36 3.17 6.22 -13.57
C ARG A 36 1.80 6.91 -13.52
N LYS A 37 0.97 6.59 -12.53
CA LYS A 37 -0.34 7.25 -12.33
C LYS A 37 -0.17 8.60 -11.64
N ALA A 38 0.64 8.65 -10.58
CA ALA A 38 0.97 9.89 -9.88
C ALA A 38 1.73 10.91 -10.74
N ALA A 39 2.39 10.49 -11.83
CA ALA A 39 3.05 11.37 -12.79
C ALA A 39 2.07 12.13 -13.70
N THR A 40 0.82 11.66 -13.85
CA THR A 40 -0.21 12.38 -14.61
C THR A 40 -0.73 13.58 -13.81
N ALA A 41 -1.20 14.62 -14.49
CA ALA A 41 -1.75 15.80 -13.80
C ALA A 41 -2.94 15.44 -12.90
N GLU A 42 -3.82 14.58 -13.39
CA GLU A 42 -5.02 14.15 -12.67
C GLU A 42 -4.69 13.22 -11.49
N GLY A 43 -3.84 12.21 -11.70
CA GLY A 43 -3.40 11.34 -10.63
C GLY A 43 -2.61 12.08 -9.54
N ARG A 44 -1.75 13.03 -9.94
CA ARG A 44 -1.04 13.90 -8.99
C ARG A 44 -2.04 14.72 -8.15
N ALA A 45 -3.06 15.32 -8.76
CA ALA A 45 -4.07 16.09 -8.04
C ALA A 45 -4.82 15.22 -7.01
N LEU A 46 -5.15 13.98 -7.36
CA LEU A 46 -5.80 13.03 -6.45
C LEU A 46 -4.88 12.60 -5.29
N ALA A 47 -3.62 12.30 -5.57
CA ALA A 47 -2.65 11.98 -4.51
C ALA A 47 -2.41 13.17 -3.58
N MET A 48 -2.36 14.40 -4.12
CA MET A 48 -2.27 15.63 -3.32
C MET A 48 -3.54 15.82 -2.48
N ARG A 49 -4.72 15.57 -3.02
CA ARG A 49 -5.99 15.60 -2.28
C ARG A 49 -5.95 14.62 -1.10
N ALA A 50 -5.57 13.37 -1.35
CA ALA A 50 -5.47 12.36 -0.30
C ALA A 50 -4.51 12.78 0.81
N SER A 51 -3.33 13.32 0.46
CA SER A 51 -2.36 13.86 1.42
C SER A 51 -2.92 15.03 2.23
N ALA A 52 -3.58 16.00 1.56
CA ALA A 52 -4.20 17.15 2.22
C ALA A 52 -5.33 16.77 3.18
N GLU A 53 -6.04 15.69 2.89
CA GLU A 53 -7.07 15.11 3.76
C GLU A 53 -6.47 14.30 4.93
N GLY A 54 -5.12 14.20 5.05
CA GLY A 54 -4.42 13.54 6.16
C GLY A 54 -4.18 12.05 5.97
N HIS A 55 -4.38 11.53 4.77
CA HIS A 55 -3.96 10.17 4.43
C HIS A 55 -2.45 10.11 4.17
N TRP A 56 -1.82 8.98 4.47
CA TRP A 56 -0.43 8.77 4.14
C TRP A 56 -0.28 8.28 2.70
N ILE A 57 0.71 8.83 1.99
CA ILE A 57 1.03 8.44 0.62
C ILE A 57 2.35 7.69 0.63
N GLY A 58 2.43 6.57 -0.07
CA GLY A 58 3.63 5.76 -0.22
C GLY A 58 3.89 5.39 -1.68
N ASN A 59 5.16 5.10 -1.96
CA ASN A 59 5.62 4.60 -3.25
C ASN A 59 5.21 3.13 -3.43
N HIS A 60 4.59 2.81 -4.58
CA HIS A 60 4.21 1.43 -4.96
C HIS A 60 4.83 1.01 -6.30
N THR A 61 6.11 1.32 -6.49
CA THR A 61 6.84 1.17 -7.75
C THR A 61 6.29 2.05 -8.88
N TYR A 62 7.00 2.16 -9.98
CA TYR A 62 6.56 3.04 -11.07
C TYR A 62 5.49 2.38 -11.94
N SER A 63 5.78 1.20 -12.48
CA SER A 63 4.91 0.54 -13.46
C SER A 63 4.05 -0.58 -12.87
N HIS A 64 4.45 -1.14 -11.72
CA HIS A 64 3.84 -2.31 -11.11
C HIS A 64 3.81 -3.54 -12.05
N ALA A 65 4.79 -3.66 -12.96
CA ALA A 65 4.81 -4.71 -13.96
C ALA A 65 5.31 -6.05 -13.42
N LEU A 66 6.41 -6.02 -12.67
CA LEU A 66 7.01 -7.21 -12.05
C LEU A 66 7.45 -6.92 -10.62
N PRO A 67 7.45 -7.91 -9.73
CA PRO A 67 8.05 -7.79 -8.40
C PRO A 67 9.54 -7.42 -8.49
N LEU A 68 10.01 -6.54 -7.62
CA LEU A 68 11.38 -6.01 -7.70
C LEU A 68 12.45 -7.10 -7.57
N GLY A 69 12.20 -8.14 -6.79
CA GLY A 69 13.13 -9.26 -6.63
C GLY A 69 13.26 -10.17 -7.86
N GLU A 70 12.40 -9.99 -8.88
CA GLU A 70 12.47 -10.71 -10.17
C GLU A 70 13.19 -9.89 -11.26
N LEU A 71 13.46 -8.61 -10.99
CA LEU A 71 14.15 -7.70 -11.91
C LEU A 71 15.67 -7.78 -11.73
N ASP A 72 16.42 -7.31 -12.71
CA ASP A 72 17.82 -6.98 -12.55
C ASP A 72 17.99 -5.70 -11.71
N ARG A 73 19.23 -5.41 -11.27
CA ARG A 73 19.55 -4.27 -10.42
C ARG A 73 19.08 -2.93 -11.01
N ALA A 74 19.35 -2.71 -12.30
CA ALA A 74 19.06 -1.42 -12.95
C ALA A 74 17.55 -1.21 -13.09
N ALA A 75 16.81 -2.23 -13.49
CA ALA A 75 15.36 -2.19 -13.61
C ALA A 75 14.68 -2.02 -12.24
N ALA A 76 15.14 -2.75 -11.20
CA ALA A 76 14.59 -2.63 -9.87
C ALA A 76 14.78 -1.22 -9.27
N LEU A 77 15.98 -0.64 -9.42
CA LEU A 77 16.25 0.74 -9.01
C LEU A 77 15.41 1.74 -9.81
N SER A 78 15.29 1.55 -11.14
CA SER A 78 14.48 2.42 -11.99
C SER A 78 13.00 2.42 -11.57
N GLU A 79 12.43 1.27 -11.23
CA GLU A 79 11.05 1.16 -10.74
C GLU A 79 10.84 1.94 -9.44
N PHE A 80 11.80 1.90 -8.53
CA PHE A 80 11.75 2.62 -7.27
C PHE A 80 11.99 4.13 -7.47
N ASP A 81 13.11 4.51 -8.10
CA ASP A 81 13.55 5.91 -8.22
C ASP A 81 12.56 6.74 -9.06
N ARG A 82 12.04 6.21 -10.18
CA ARG A 82 11.02 6.91 -10.99
C ARG A 82 9.71 7.14 -10.26
N ALA A 83 9.31 6.22 -9.39
CA ALA A 83 8.14 6.44 -8.54
C ALA A 83 8.40 7.54 -7.52
N GLU A 84 9.59 7.58 -6.90
CA GLU A 84 9.99 8.68 -6.01
C GLU A 84 9.98 10.03 -6.73
N ASP A 85 10.51 10.10 -7.95
CA ASP A 85 10.49 11.32 -8.78
C ASP A 85 9.05 11.82 -8.99
N SER A 86 8.11 10.89 -9.21
CA SER A 86 6.69 11.22 -9.35
C SER A 86 6.04 11.75 -8.07
N LEU A 87 6.66 11.47 -6.92
CA LEU A 87 6.23 11.89 -5.58
C LEU A 87 7.12 12.99 -4.98
N ALA A 88 8.01 13.63 -5.75
CA ALA A 88 8.96 14.64 -5.27
C ALA A 88 8.30 15.87 -4.61
N TRP A 89 6.99 16.09 -4.83
CA TRP A 89 6.19 17.12 -4.17
C TRP A 89 5.78 16.77 -2.73
N LEU A 90 5.95 15.50 -2.32
CA LEU A 90 5.46 14.99 -1.04
C LEU A 90 6.50 15.23 0.06
N GLU A 91 6.15 16.01 1.06
CA GLU A 91 6.99 16.30 2.24
C GLU A 91 6.62 15.42 3.47
N GLN A 92 5.88 14.36 3.25
CA GLN A 92 5.37 13.50 4.31
C GLN A 92 6.46 12.73 5.05
N LYS A 93 6.26 12.56 6.36
CA LYS A 93 6.96 11.58 7.19
C LYS A 93 5.95 10.72 7.95
N PRO A 94 6.17 9.39 8.09
CA PRO A 94 7.30 8.64 7.51
C PRO A 94 7.24 8.54 5.98
N ARG A 95 8.40 8.36 5.33
CA ARG A 95 8.48 7.99 3.90
C ARG A 95 8.10 6.53 3.76
N LEU A 96 7.08 6.25 2.97
CA LEU A 96 6.49 4.92 2.87
C LEU A 96 6.78 4.27 1.51
N PHE A 97 7.03 2.98 1.55
CA PHE A 97 7.20 2.16 0.37
C PHE A 97 6.48 0.82 0.55
N ARG A 98 5.81 0.33 -0.49
CA ARG A 98 5.27 -1.03 -0.54
C ARG A 98 5.67 -1.70 -1.84
N PRO A 99 6.31 -2.89 -1.80
CA PRO A 99 6.63 -3.64 -3.01
C PRO A 99 5.38 -4.27 -3.63
N TYR A 100 5.43 -4.51 -4.94
CA TYR A 100 4.43 -5.31 -5.63
C TYR A 100 4.49 -6.78 -5.19
N GLY A 101 3.43 -7.26 -4.56
CA GLY A 101 3.29 -8.64 -4.13
C GLY A 101 2.31 -9.40 -5.00
N ARG A 102 2.76 -9.98 -6.10
CA ARG A 102 1.96 -10.74 -7.06
C ARG A 102 0.83 -11.53 -6.38
N GLN A 103 -0.43 -11.12 -6.59
CA GLN A 103 -1.63 -11.69 -5.97
C GLN A 103 -1.60 -11.74 -4.43
N GLY A 104 -0.95 -10.77 -3.77
CA GLY A 104 -0.85 -10.69 -2.32
C GLY A 104 0.09 -11.70 -1.68
N ARG A 105 0.98 -12.34 -2.45
CA ARG A 105 1.94 -13.32 -1.93
C ARG A 105 3.13 -12.62 -1.29
N LEU A 106 3.54 -13.12 -0.13
CA LEU A 106 4.78 -12.73 0.52
C LEU A 106 5.91 -13.72 0.15
N GLY A 107 7.13 -13.20 -0.06
CA GLY A 107 8.28 -14.04 -0.40
C GLY A 107 9.45 -13.25 -0.99
N LYS A 108 10.52 -13.96 -1.36
CA LYS A 108 11.78 -13.37 -1.85
C LYS A 108 11.67 -12.58 -3.16
N HIS A 109 10.56 -12.71 -3.87
CA HIS A 109 10.29 -11.93 -5.08
C HIS A 109 9.98 -10.46 -4.80
N LEU A 110 9.67 -10.07 -3.56
CA LEU A 110 9.21 -8.73 -3.24
C LEU A 110 10.28 -7.66 -3.42
N LEU A 111 11.49 -7.91 -2.93
CA LEU A 111 12.55 -6.90 -2.86
C LEU A 111 13.82 -7.34 -3.58
N HIS A 112 14.42 -6.42 -4.30
CA HIS A 112 15.78 -6.54 -4.79
C HIS A 112 16.76 -5.97 -3.74
N PRO A 113 17.95 -6.57 -3.49
CA PRO A 113 18.93 -6.06 -2.52
C PRO A 113 19.26 -4.58 -2.69
N ALA A 114 19.46 -4.12 -3.92
CA ALA A 114 19.76 -2.71 -4.20
C ALA A 114 18.64 -1.75 -3.79
N VAL A 115 17.37 -2.17 -3.87
CA VAL A 115 16.24 -1.35 -3.38
C VAL A 115 16.21 -1.35 -1.87
N VAL A 116 16.56 -2.44 -1.20
CA VAL A 116 16.74 -2.44 0.28
C VAL A 116 17.78 -1.41 0.70
N GLU A 117 18.93 -1.34 0.01
CA GLU A 117 19.95 -0.32 0.26
C GLU A 117 19.38 1.11 0.11
N ARG A 118 18.57 1.35 -0.93
CA ARG A 118 17.87 2.64 -1.14
C ARG A 118 16.90 2.98 -0.02
N LEU A 119 16.10 1.99 0.41
CA LEU A 119 15.13 2.17 1.50
C LEU A 119 15.82 2.53 2.82
N VAL A 120 16.90 1.83 3.15
CA VAL A 120 17.69 2.09 4.36
C VAL A 120 18.34 3.47 4.29
N ALA A 121 19.07 3.77 3.22
CA ALA A 121 19.77 5.04 3.06
C ALA A 121 18.83 6.25 3.01
N GLY A 122 17.62 6.08 2.45
CA GLY A 122 16.60 7.12 2.30
C GLY A 122 15.68 7.30 3.50
N GLY A 123 15.85 6.51 4.57
CA GLY A 123 15.00 6.58 5.76
C GLY A 123 13.55 6.13 5.53
N PHE A 124 13.33 5.19 4.62
CA PHE A 124 11.98 4.69 4.32
C PHE A 124 11.49 3.65 5.33
N SER A 125 10.18 3.56 5.46
CA SER A 125 9.51 2.40 6.03
C SER A 125 8.94 1.53 4.92
N ALA A 126 9.39 0.28 4.85
CA ALA A 126 8.83 -0.72 3.94
C ALA A 126 7.65 -1.41 4.62
N VAL A 127 6.46 -1.30 4.00
CA VAL A 127 5.20 -1.77 4.58
C VAL A 127 4.67 -2.94 3.77
N LEU A 128 4.66 -4.12 4.37
CA LEU A 128 4.02 -5.32 3.83
C LEU A 128 2.54 -5.39 4.24
N TRP A 129 2.00 -6.59 4.40
CA TRP A 129 0.59 -6.80 4.73
C TRP A 129 0.39 -8.14 5.43
N ASN A 130 -0.76 -8.29 6.10
CA ASN A 130 -1.18 -9.55 6.69
C ASN A 130 -2.67 -9.88 6.42
N CYS A 131 -3.40 -9.00 5.72
CA CYS A 131 -4.81 -9.18 5.40
C CYS A 131 -5.07 -8.77 3.94
N VAL A 132 -5.37 -9.75 3.08
CA VAL A 132 -5.60 -9.55 1.64
C VAL A 132 -6.93 -10.20 1.25
N PRO A 133 -8.04 -9.45 1.25
CA PRO A 133 -9.37 -10.01 0.99
C PRO A 133 -9.61 -10.36 -0.48
N GLY A 134 -8.80 -9.84 -1.41
CA GLY A 134 -8.91 -10.14 -2.84
C GLY A 134 -10.04 -9.40 -3.52
N ASP A 135 -10.25 -8.15 -3.18
CA ASP A 135 -11.27 -7.25 -3.72
C ASP A 135 -11.23 -7.16 -5.25
N TRP A 136 -10.05 -7.21 -5.88
CA TRP A 136 -9.91 -7.25 -7.35
C TRP A 136 -10.42 -8.55 -7.98
N ARG A 137 -10.49 -9.64 -7.22
CA ARG A 137 -10.88 -10.98 -7.71
C ARG A 137 -12.34 -11.28 -7.41
N ASP A 138 -12.84 -10.84 -6.28
CA ASP A 138 -14.22 -10.98 -5.83
C ASP A 138 -14.78 -9.64 -5.35
N PRO A 139 -15.15 -8.76 -6.30
CA PRO A 139 -15.64 -7.42 -5.98
C PRO A 139 -16.88 -7.39 -5.09
N GLU A 140 -17.70 -8.43 -5.12
CA GLU A 140 -18.95 -8.50 -4.34
C GLU A 140 -18.74 -9.14 -2.96
N GLY A 141 -17.86 -10.13 -2.84
CA GLY A 141 -17.68 -10.94 -1.62
C GLY A 141 -16.50 -10.53 -0.73
N TRP A 142 -15.66 -9.60 -1.18
CA TRP A 142 -14.44 -9.22 -0.46
C TRP A 142 -14.70 -8.71 0.96
N VAL A 143 -15.80 -8.01 1.19
CA VAL A 143 -16.15 -7.48 2.53
C VAL A 143 -16.26 -8.60 3.55
N THR A 144 -17.00 -9.66 3.22
CA THR A 144 -17.15 -10.85 4.09
C THR A 144 -15.80 -11.51 4.36
N THR A 145 -14.95 -11.60 3.33
CA THR A 145 -13.61 -12.16 3.46
C THR A 145 -12.72 -11.29 4.34
N ALA A 146 -12.73 -9.95 4.14
CA ALA A 146 -11.97 -9.00 4.96
C ALA A 146 -12.36 -9.08 6.43
N LEU A 147 -13.64 -9.04 6.75
CA LEU A 147 -14.15 -9.13 8.13
C LEU A 147 -13.75 -10.43 8.81
N ARG A 148 -13.83 -11.55 8.11
CA ARG A 148 -13.36 -12.85 8.63
C ARG A 148 -11.87 -12.81 8.93
N GLN A 149 -11.05 -12.26 8.02
CA GLN A 149 -9.60 -12.11 8.23
C GLN A 149 -9.28 -11.16 9.38
N CYS A 150 -9.99 -10.03 9.51
CA CYS A 150 -9.81 -9.09 10.60
C CYS A 150 -10.16 -9.69 11.97
N ARG A 151 -11.22 -10.48 12.05
CA ARG A 151 -11.61 -11.19 13.30
C ARG A 151 -10.60 -12.24 13.75
N SER A 152 -9.81 -12.78 12.84
CA SER A 152 -8.80 -13.81 13.15
C SER A 152 -7.45 -13.26 13.63
N ARG A 153 -7.27 -11.93 13.72
CA ARG A 153 -6.00 -11.28 14.06
C ARG A 153 -6.20 -10.20 15.13
N VAL A 154 -5.17 -9.99 15.91
CA VAL A 154 -5.14 -8.88 16.88
C VAL A 154 -5.07 -7.54 16.17
N TRP A 155 -4.26 -7.46 15.08
CA TRP A 155 -4.11 -6.28 14.26
C TRP A 155 -3.97 -6.67 12.78
N SER A 156 -4.89 -6.19 11.96
CA SER A 156 -4.93 -6.45 10.53
C SER A 156 -4.47 -5.22 9.75
N LEU A 157 -3.52 -5.40 8.85
CA LEU A 157 -3.21 -4.44 7.79
C LEU A 157 -3.86 -4.92 6.51
N VAL A 158 -5.00 -4.31 6.19
CA VAL A 158 -5.85 -4.68 5.06
C VAL A 158 -5.36 -3.99 3.80
N VAL A 159 -5.13 -4.77 2.75
CA VAL A 159 -4.83 -4.27 1.41
C VAL A 159 -6.08 -4.31 0.55
N LEU A 160 -6.51 -3.15 0.12
CA LEU A 160 -7.56 -2.90 -0.87
C LEU A 160 -6.95 -2.21 -2.10
N HIS A 161 -7.73 -2.04 -3.15
CA HIS A 161 -7.27 -1.43 -4.39
C HIS A 161 -8.27 -0.38 -4.87
N ASP A 162 -7.84 0.88 -4.96
CA ASP A 162 -8.60 1.96 -5.55
C ASP A 162 -8.45 1.96 -7.07
N GLN A 163 -8.99 0.90 -7.70
CA GLN A 163 -8.93 0.64 -9.14
C GLN A 163 -10.30 0.25 -9.70
N PRO A 164 -10.52 0.36 -11.02
CA PRO A 164 -11.74 -0.09 -11.65
C PRO A 164 -12.06 -1.55 -11.36
N GLY A 165 -13.35 -1.90 -11.29
CA GLY A 165 -13.79 -3.27 -10.99
C GLY A 165 -14.97 -3.33 -10.00
N GLY A 166 -15.39 -2.18 -9.46
CA GLY A 166 -16.60 -2.05 -8.65
C GLY A 166 -16.47 -2.47 -7.18
N ALA A 167 -15.31 -2.96 -6.75
CA ALA A 167 -15.12 -3.42 -5.36
C ALA A 167 -15.34 -2.29 -4.34
N MET A 168 -14.88 -1.08 -4.65
CA MET A 168 -14.92 0.05 -3.73
C MET A 168 -16.33 0.61 -3.48
N LYS A 169 -17.34 0.25 -4.28
CA LYS A 169 -18.75 0.55 -3.96
C LYS A 169 -19.22 -0.05 -2.63
N HIS A 170 -18.52 -1.07 -2.13
CA HIS A 170 -18.81 -1.72 -0.86
C HIS A 170 -17.94 -1.22 0.33
N LEU A 171 -17.12 -0.20 0.12
CA LEU A 171 -16.24 0.33 1.17
C LEU A 171 -17.04 0.88 2.35
N ASP A 172 -18.13 1.62 2.09
CA ASP A 172 -19.01 2.15 3.13
C ASP A 172 -19.56 1.02 4.03
N ARG A 173 -20.07 -0.04 3.43
CA ARG A 173 -20.53 -1.24 4.16
C ARG A 173 -19.41 -1.85 4.99
N PHE A 174 -18.20 -2.00 4.46
CA PHE A 174 -17.07 -2.55 5.19
C PHE A 174 -16.71 -1.74 6.43
N LEU A 175 -16.64 -0.40 6.28
CA LEU A 175 -16.34 0.51 7.38
C LEU A 175 -17.43 0.49 8.47
N THR A 176 -18.69 0.44 8.06
CA THR A 176 -19.83 0.30 8.97
C THR A 176 -19.74 -0.99 9.78
N GLU A 177 -19.55 -2.14 9.10
CA GLU A 177 -19.45 -3.45 9.77
C GLU A 177 -18.23 -3.56 10.70
N LEU A 178 -17.11 -2.90 10.40
CA LEU A 178 -15.95 -2.83 11.30
C LEU A 178 -16.31 -2.04 12.58
N LYS A 179 -16.98 -0.90 12.45
CA LYS A 179 -17.43 -0.08 13.59
C LYS A 179 -18.43 -0.83 14.45
N ASP A 180 -19.42 -1.46 13.84
CA ASP A 180 -20.45 -2.24 14.54
C ASP A 180 -19.83 -3.43 15.29
N ALA A 181 -18.75 -4.00 14.76
CA ALA A 181 -17.98 -5.04 15.41
C ALA A 181 -17.03 -4.53 16.52
N GLY A 182 -17.00 -3.22 16.79
CA GLY A 182 -16.11 -2.62 17.77
C GLY A 182 -14.64 -2.73 17.43
N MET A 183 -14.28 -2.81 16.14
CA MET A 183 -12.88 -2.91 15.68
C MET A 183 -12.31 -1.51 15.45
N PRO A 184 -11.37 -1.01 16.30
CA PRO A 184 -10.76 0.29 16.09
C PRO A 184 -10.00 0.33 14.76
N ILE A 185 -10.23 1.40 13.99
CA ILE A 185 -9.48 1.68 12.76
C ILE A 185 -8.41 2.70 13.09
N VAL A 186 -7.17 2.40 12.77
CA VAL A 186 -5.98 3.23 13.04
C VAL A 186 -5.17 3.41 11.75
N GLN A 187 -4.30 4.42 11.72
CA GLN A 187 -3.45 4.68 10.54
C GLN A 187 -2.06 4.04 10.67
N GLU A 188 -1.61 3.79 11.89
CA GLU A 188 -0.33 3.12 12.17
C GLU A 188 -0.31 1.69 11.61
N PHE A 189 0.88 1.13 11.45
CA PHE A 189 1.08 -0.23 10.91
C PHE A 189 1.46 -1.23 12.01
N PRO A 190 0.97 -2.50 11.92
CA PRO A 190 1.45 -3.56 12.79
C PRO A 190 2.95 -3.80 12.55
N GLY A 191 3.72 -3.94 13.63
CA GLY A 191 5.19 -4.02 13.55
C GLY A 191 5.71 -5.22 12.74
N ASP A 192 4.98 -6.33 12.72
CA ASP A 192 5.28 -7.52 11.92
C ASP A 192 5.12 -7.30 10.40
N CYS A 193 4.41 -6.23 10.00
CA CYS A 193 4.27 -5.82 8.61
C CYS A 193 5.31 -4.77 8.17
N VAL A 194 6.23 -4.34 9.03
CA VAL A 194 7.18 -3.26 8.71
C VAL A 194 8.63 -3.77 8.87
N PRO A 195 9.15 -4.55 7.89
CA PRO A 195 10.52 -5.11 7.97
C PRO A 195 11.63 -4.06 7.89
N ILE A 196 11.34 -2.86 7.40
CA ILE A 196 12.22 -1.69 7.48
C ILE A 196 11.38 -0.55 8.06
N CYS A 197 11.81 0.04 9.15
CA CYS A 197 11.16 1.17 9.79
C CYS A 197 12.11 2.37 9.81
N GLU A 198 11.76 3.44 9.10
CA GLU A 198 12.57 4.67 9.01
C GLU A 198 14.06 4.40 8.72
N GLY A 199 14.32 3.55 7.73
CA GLY A 199 15.67 3.16 7.32
C GLY A 199 16.34 2.11 8.21
N ARG A 200 15.67 1.60 9.23
CA ARG A 200 16.21 0.55 10.12
C ARG A 200 15.57 -0.79 9.82
N ILE A 201 16.38 -1.81 9.55
CA ILE A 201 15.90 -3.18 9.42
C ILE A 201 15.45 -3.66 10.80
N THR A 202 14.16 -4.07 10.89
CA THR A 202 13.56 -4.50 12.16
C THR A 202 13.69 -6.01 12.41
N GLY A 203 14.05 -6.79 11.37
CA GLY A 203 14.30 -8.22 11.43
C GLY A 203 13.66 -9.00 10.28
N GLY A 204 14.17 -10.21 10.03
CA GLY A 204 13.57 -11.18 9.10
C GLY A 204 13.48 -10.74 7.63
N ILE A 205 14.24 -9.72 7.20
CA ILE A 205 14.13 -9.15 5.86
C ILE A 205 14.55 -10.14 4.76
N GLU A 206 15.41 -11.11 5.10
CA GLU A 206 15.98 -12.10 4.18
C GLU A 206 14.89 -12.97 3.52
N GLN A 207 13.76 -13.13 4.18
CA GLN A 207 12.62 -13.86 3.63
C GLN A 207 11.89 -13.11 2.51
N TRP A 208 12.13 -11.79 2.39
CA TRP A 208 11.49 -10.91 1.40
C TRP A 208 12.44 -10.43 0.30
N VAL A 209 13.74 -10.71 0.44
CA VAL A 209 14.78 -10.22 -0.48
C VAL A 209 15.27 -11.35 -1.39
N SER A 210 15.35 -11.06 -2.69
CA SER A 210 15.87 -12.01 -3.68
C SER A 210 17.35 -12.29 -3.44
N VAL A 211 17.81 -13.46 -3.90
CA VAL A 211 19.23 -13.85 -3.85
C VAL A 211 20.04 -13.30 -5.04
N ARG A 212 19.40 -12.63 -6.00
CA ARG A 212 20.08 -12.01 -7.16
C ARG A 212 20.87 -10.79 -6.66
N ARG A 213 22.15 -10.69 -7.08
CA ARG A 213 23.10 -9.64 -6.65
C ARG A 213 23.65 -8.80 -7.79
N ASP A 214 23.28 -9.09 -9.01
CA ASP A 214 23.79 -8.46 -10.25
C ASP A 214 22.87 -7.38 -10.82
#